data_c4c76fa94a0eef082a06e1d63d7b472c
#
_entry.id   c4c76fa94a0eef082a06e1d63d7b472c
#
_cell.length_a   1.000
_cell.length_b   1.000
_cell.length_c   1.000
_cell.angle_alpha   90.00
_cell.angle_beta   90.00
_cell.angle_gamma   90.00
#
_symmetry.space_group_name_H-M   'P 1'
#
loop_
_entity.id
_entity.type
_entity.pdbx_description
1 polymer ?
#
loop_
_entity_poly.entity_id
_entity_poly.type
_entity_poly.pdbx_seq_one_letter_code
_entity_poly.pdbx_strand_id
1 'polypeptide(L)'
;MAAQKRTLVLVPGSFNHIEFYIPLIEKFTSETGYPLHTVALRTVGKKPGPLPTIYDDAAFIASEVEKLADDGKEMVLMGHSYGGIPISQCMEGLSLAAREKEGKKGGVVRIAYMTALVPAMGENALAGLEGCPTGYTETDEVG
;
A
#
# COMPACT_ATOMS: atom_id res chain seq x y z
N MET A 1 4.20 10.15 29.67
CA MET A 1 4.86 10.00 28.35
C MET A 1 3.82 10.24 27.27
N ALA A 2 4.15 11.02 26.24
CA ALA A 2 3.23 11.17 25.11
C ALA A 2 3.09 9.81 24.41
N ALA A 3 1.83 9.43 24.09
CA ALA A 3 1.59 8.21 23.31
C ALA A 3 2.32 8.32 21.95
N GLN A 4 2.99 7.25 21.55
CA GLN A 4 3.67 7.21 20.25
C GLN A 4 2.63 7.41 19.16
N LYS A 5 2.85 8.41 18.29
CA LYS A 5 1.96 8.66 17.16
C LYS A 5 2.04 7.49 16.18
N ARG A 6 0.88 7.05 15.71
CA ARG A 6 0.80 6.04 14.66
C ARG A 6 1.47 6.54 13.38
N THR A 7 2.05 5.61 12.64
CA THR A 7 2.67 5.89 11.34
C THR A 7 1.68 5.60 10.23
N LEU A 8 1.52 6.52 9.29
CA LEU A 8 0.81 6.23 8.05
C LEU A 8 1.78 5.64 7.05
N VAL A 9 1.33 4.61 6.34
CA VAL A 9 2.07 3.99 5.23
C VAL A 9 1.20 4.08 4.00
N LEU A 10 1.60 4.89 3.03
CA LEU A 10 0.87 5.13 1.79
C LEU A 10 1.45 4.30 0.64
N VAL A 11 0.58 3.52 0.01
CA VAL A 11 0.87 2.77 -1.22
C VAL A 11 0.22 3.49 -2.40
N PRO A 12 1.01 3.86 -3.42
CA PRO A 12 0.56 4.61 -4.60
C PRO A 12 -0.44 3.87 -5.48
N GLY A 13 -1.07 4.61 -6.38
CA GLY A 13 -1.83 4.06 -7.51
C GLY A 13 -0.94 3.59 -8.65
N SER A 14 -1.57 2.93 -9.66
CA SER A 14 -0.90 2.51 -10.89
C SER A 14 -0.14 3.68 -11.54
N PHE A 15 1.01 3.38 -12.11
CA PHE A 15 1.84 4.32 -12.88
C PHE A 15 2.39 5.51 -12.08
N ASN A 16 2.09 5.60 -10.78
CA ASN A 16 2.52 6.69 -9.95
C ASN A 16 3.83 6.35 -9.20
N HIS A 17 4.85 7.14 -9.47
CA HIS A 17 6.06 7.16 -8.66
C HIS A 17 5.79 7.85 -7.31
N ILE A 18 6.53 7.48 -6.27
CA ILE A 18 6.35 8.03 -4.91
C ILE A 18 6.56 9.54 -4.87
N GLU A 19 7.35 10.09 -5.79
CA GLU A 19 7.64 11.53 -5.91
C GLU A 19 6.38 12.36 -6.14
N PHE A 20 5.35 11.80 -6.75
CA PHE A 20 4.06 12.48 -6.92
C PHE A 20 3.33 12.77 -5.60
N TYR A 21 3.67 12.01 -4.56
CA TYR A 21 3.04 12.16 -3.25
C TYR A 21 3.84 13.04 -2.29
N ILE A 22 5.05 13.49 -2.65
CA ILE A 22 5.90 14.32 -1.78
C ILE A 22 5.15 15.56 -1.25
N PRO A 23 4.46 16.37 -2.08
CA PRO A 23 3.74 17.52 -1.56
C PRO A 23 2.64 17.17 -0.56
N LEU A 24 1.95 16.03 -0.78
CA LEU A 24 0.95 15.53 0.15
C LEU A 24 1.59 15.10 1.48
N ILE A 25 2.72 14.39 1.42
CA ILE A 25 3.45 13.91 2.59
C ILE A 25 3.93 15.09 3.43
N GLU A 26 4.56 16.07 2.82
CA GLU A 26 5.08 17.25 3.49
C GLU A 26 3.95 18.05 4.17
N LYS A 27 2.88 18.32 3.42
CA LYS A 27 1.71 19.04 3.95
C LYS A 27 1.07 18.27 5.10
N PHE A 28 0.79 16.98 4.92
CA PHE A 28 0.19 16.14 5.94
C PHE A 28 1.04 16.11 7.22
N THR A 29 2.33 15.85 7.08
CA THR A 29 3.25 15.74 8.21
C THR A 29 3.39 17.07 8.95
N SER A 30 3.48 18.20 8.22
CA SER A 30 3.60 19.53 8.82
C SER A 30 2.33 19.96 9.57
N GLU A 31 1.16 19.65 9.02
CA GLU A 31 -0.12 20.05 9.63
C GLU A 31 -0.56 19.15 10.78
N THR A 32 -0.28 17.86 10.70
CA THR A 32 -0.78 16.88 11.68
C THR A 32 0.29 16.41 12.67
N GLY A 33 1.55 16.49 12.30
CA GLY A 33 2.68 15.94 13.03
C GLY A 33 2.68 14.40 13.09
N TYR A 34 1.87 13.71 12.26
CA TYR A 34 1.95 12.26 12.10
C TYR A 34 3.00 11.91 11.03
N PRO A 35 3.87 10.92 11.28
CA PRO A 35 4.79 10.44 10.26
C PRO A 35 4.03 9.73 9.15
N LEU A 36 4.38 10.03 7.89
CA LEU A 36 3.87 9.38 6.71
C LEU A 36 5.02 8.82 5.88
N HIS A 37 4.99 7.52 5.62
CA HIS A 37 5.93 6.80 4.76
C HIS A 37 5.23 6.41 3.46
N THR A 38 5.98 6.30 2.39
CA THR A 38 5.50 5.72 1.12
C THR A 38 6.28 4.48 0.77
N VAL A 39 5.60 3.54 0.13
CA VAL A 39 6.21 2.31 -0.38
C VAL A 39 6.05 2.27 -1.88
N ALA A 40 7.17 2.25 -2.61
CA ALA A 40 7.14 2.20 -4.07
C ALA A 40 6.63 0.83 -4.56
N LEU A 41 5.79 0.86 -5.61
CA LEU A 41 5.31 -0.36 -6.25
C LEU A 41 6.40 -0.96 -7.14
N ARG A 42 6.51 -2.29 -7.14
CA ARG A 42 7.40 -3.03 -8.03
C ARG A 42 6.93 -3.01 -9.48
N THR A 43 5.61 -2.91 -9.69
CA THR A 43 4.98 -2.82 -11.00
C THR A 43 5.15 -1.46 -11.67
N VAL A 44 5.60 -0.43 -10.97
CA VAL A 44 5.80 0.92 -11.50
C VAL A 44 7.21 1.09 -12.05
N GLY A 45 7.30 1.71 -13.24
CA GLY A 45 8.55 2.01 -13.95
C GLY A 45 9.07 0.86 -14.80
N LYS A 46 9.90 1.19 -15.78
CA LYS A 46 10.54 0.21 -16.66
C LYS A 46 11.57 -0.60 -15.89
N LYS A 47 11.50 -1.92 -16.01
CA LYS A 47 12.44 -2.87 -15.41
C LYS A 47 12.91 -3.89 -16.43
N PRO A 48 14.17 -4.34 -16.36
CA PRO A 48 14.63 -5.46 -17.17
C PRO A 48 14.07 -6.78 -16.61
N GLY A 49 13.84 -7.74 -17.51
CA GLY A 49 13.40 -9.08 -17.13
C GLY A 49 11.87 -9.23 -17.07
N PRO A 50 11.37 -10.28 -16.40
CA PRO A 50 9.94 -10.53 -16.27
C PRO A 50 9.22 -9.37 -15.58
N LEU A 51 8.02 -9.05 -16.05
CA LEU A 51 7.21 -7.98 -15.45
C LEU A 51 6.76 -8.38 -14.04
N PRO A 52 6.92 -7.49 -13.06
CA PRO A 52 6.39 -7.72 -11.72
C PRO A 52 4.86 -7.83 -11.73
N THR A 53 4.35 -8.61 -10.79
CA THR A 53 2.94 -8.85 -10.59
C THR A 53 2.41 -8.15 -9.34
N ILE A 54 1.10 -8.21 -9.11
CA ILE A 54 0.49 -7.73 -7.85
C ILE A 54 1.05 -8.46 -6.62
N TYR A 55 1.48 -9.71 -6.78
CA TYR A 55 2.08 -10.49 -5.69
C TYR A 55 3.48 -9.99 -5.33
N ASP A 56 4.23 -9.51 -6.32
CA ASP A 56 5.54 -8.88 -6.09
C ASP A 56 5.38 -7.55 -5.35
N ASP A 57 4.36 -6.76 -5.70
CA ASP A 57 3.99 -5.55 -4.95
C ASP A 57 3.60 -5.90 -3.52
N ALA A 58 2.70 -6.86 -3.33
CA ALA A 58 2.23 -7.27 -2.02
C ALA A 58 3.37 -7.79 -1.13
N ALA A 59 4.26 -8.62 -1.66
CA ALA A 59 5.41 -9.14 -0.94
C ALA A 59 6.38 -8.02 -0.52
N PHE A 60 6.62 -7.06 -1.39
CA PHE A 60 7.48 -5.92 -1.07
C PHE A 60 6.85 -5.02 -0.01
N ILE A 61 5.56 -4.68 -0.15
CA ILE A 61 4.82 -3.90 0.85
C ILE A 61 4.86 -4.62 2.21
N ALA A 62 4.59 -5.93 2.23
CA ALA A 62 4.67 -6.73 3.45
C ALA A 62 6.04 -6.59 4.14
N SER A 63 7.12 -6.70 3.38
CA SER A 63 8.48 -6.59 3.94
C SER A 63 8.77 -5.21 4.54
N GLU A 64 8.30 -4.14 3.93
CA GLU A 64 8.49 -2.77 4.45
C GLU A 64 7.62 -2.52 5.69
N VAL A 65 6.38 -3.00 5.68
CA VAL A 65 5.46 -2.93 6.83
C VAL A 65 6.02 -3.74 8.00
N GLU A 66 6.57 -4.93 7.75
CA GLU A 66 7.15 -5.77 8.79
C GLU A 66 8.35 -5.11 9.46
N LYS A 67 9.25 -4.49 8.71
CA LYS A 67 10.38 -3.71 9.27
C LYS A 67 9.90 -2.61 10.21
N LEU A 68 8.88 -1.85 9.81
CA LEU A 68 8.32 -0.81 10.67
C LEU A 68 7.63 -1.38 11.91
N ALA A 69 6.97 -2.54 11.76
CA ALA A 69 6.35 -3.23 12.88
C ALA A 69 7.38 -3.77 13.87
N ASP A 70 8.49 -4.31 13.38
CA ASP A 70 9.60 -4.81 14.22
C ASP A 70 10.26 -3.69 15.04
N ASP A 71 10.24 -2.47 14.51
CA ASP A 71 10.59 -1.24 15.25
C ASP A 71 9.53 -0.83 16.29
N GLY A 72 8.46 -1.61 16.45
CA GLY A 72 7.38 -1.36 17.41
C GLY A 72 6.34 -0.34 16.95
N LYS A 73 6.31 0.04 15.67
CA LYS A 73 5.37 1.04 15.16
C LYS A 73 3.97 0.44 14.93
N GLU A 74 2.96 1.14 15.43
CA GLU A 74 1.57 0.92 15.02
C GLU A 74 1.29 1.72 13.75
N MET A 75 0.66 1.08 12.75
CA MET A 75 0.52 1.68 11.44
C MET A 75 -0.93 1.70 10.94
N VAL A 76 -1.25 2.76 10.19
CA VAL A 76 -2.39 2.77 9.27
C VAL A 76 -1.84 2.54 7.86
N LEU A 77 -2.19 1.41 7.26
CA LEU A 77 -1.78 1.08 5.89
C LEU A 77 -2.84 1.62 4.92
N MET A 78 -2.44 2.54 4.05
CA MET A 78 -3.34 3.24 3.13
C MET A 78 -2.98 2.92 1.69
N GLY A 79 -3.97 2.50 0.90
CA GLY A 79 -3.82 2.29 -0.54
C GLY A 79 -4.61 3.31 -1.35
N HIS A 80 -3.96 3.94 -2.32
CA HIS A 80 -4.59 4.82 -3.28
C HIS A 80 -4.82 4.08 -4.61
N SER A 81 -6.03 4.15 -5.16
CA SER A 81 -6.37 3.57 -6.45
C SER A 81 -5.98 2.07 -6.52
N TYR A 82 -5.14 1.66 -7.47
CA TYR A 82 -4.58 0.30 -7.57
C TYR A 82 -3.95 -0.18 -6.26
N GLY A 83 -3.32 0.72 -5.49
CA GLY A 83 -2.66 0.38 -4.22
C GLY A 83 -3.57 -0.33 -3.21
N GLY A 84 -4.90 -0.23 -3.38
CA GLY A 84 -5.87 -0.97 -2.57
C GLY A 84 -5.76 -2.49 -2.72
N ILE A 85 -5.36 -2.98 -3.91
CA ILE A 85 -5.24 -4.41 -4.19
C ILE A 85 -4.05 -5.02 -3.43
N PRO A 86 -2.80 -4.56 -3.64
CA PRO A 86 -1.66 -5.18 -2.97
C PRO A 86 -1.67 -4.97 -1.44
N ILE A 87 -2.26 -3.89 -0.91
CA ILE A 87 -2.38 -3.75 0.55
C ILE A 87 -3.37 -4.76 1.15
N SER A 88 -4.44 -5.11 0.42
CA SER A 88 -5.37 -6.15 0.84
C SER A 88 -4.69 -7.52 0.82
N GLN A 89 -3.92 -7.80 -0.23
CA GLN A 89 -3.21 -9.07 -0.42
C GLN A 89 -2.08 -9.27 0.60
N CYS A 90 -1.41 -8.22 1.05
CA CYS A 90 -0.22 -8.34 1.91
C CYS A 90 -0.51 -8.54 3.39
N MET A 91 -1.77 -8.50 3.83
CA MET A 91 -2.14 -8.37 5.25
C MET A 91 -1.93 -9.61 6.12
N GLU A 92 -1.67 -10.78 5.54
CA GLU A 92 -1.47 -12.00 6.32
C GLU A 92 -0.35 -11.83 7.36
N GLY A 93 -0.67 -12.06 8.62
CA GLY A 93 0.26 -11.95 9.74
C GLY A 93 0.69 -10.53 10.14
N LEU A 94 0.30 -9.47 9.42
CA LEU A 94 0.78 -8.09 9.65
C LEU A 94 -0.09 -7.25 10.58
N SER A 95 -1.30 -7.71 10.90
CA SER A 95 -2.14 -6.97 11.85
C SER A 95 -1.53 -6.93 13.25
N LEU A 96 -1.73 -5.84 13.98
CA LEU A 96 -1.24 -5.73 15.36
C LEU A 96 -1.71 -6.92 16.19
N ALA A 97 -3.00 -7.28 16.10
CA ALA A 97 -3.57 -8.39 16.86
C ALA A 97 -2.95 -9.77 16.50
N ALA A 98 -2.59 -10.00 15.23
CA ALA A 98 -1.92 -11.24 14.84
C ALA A 98 -0.49 -11.29 15.38
N ARG A 99 0.23 -10.17 15.30
CA ARG A 99 1.61 -10.07 15.79
C ARG A 99 1.70 -10.19 17.31
N GLU A 100 0.78 -9.58 18.05
CA GLU A 100 0.71 -9.69 19.50
C GLU A 100 0.52 -11.14 19.97
N LYS A 101 -0.28 -11.93 19.24
CA LYS A 101 -0.44 -13.36 19.53
C LYS A 101 0.86 -14.16 19.41
N GLU A 102 1.78 -13.68 18.58
CA GLU A 102 3.12 -14.25 18.40
C GLU A 102 4.17 -13.60 19.32
N GLY A 103 3.77 -12.72 20.23
CA GLY A 103 4.67 -11.99 21.12
C GLY A 103 5.52 -10.91 20.42
N LYS A 104 5.14 -10.52 19.20
CA LYS A 104 5.80 -9.46 18.43
C LYS A 104 5.19 -8.10 18.73
N LYS A 105 6.00 -7.04 18.58
CA LYS A 105 5.58 -5.65 18.74
C LYS A 105 5.05 -5.08 17.42
N GLY A 106 4.30 -3.97 17.51
CA GLY A 106 3.87 -3.19 16.36
C GLY A 106 3.05 -3.98 15.36
N GLY A 107 2.49 -3.29 14.40
CA GLY A 107 1.68 -3.90 13.34
C GLY A 107 0.65 -2.93 12.76
N VAL A 108 -0.09 -3.43 11.79
CA VAL A 108 -1.17 -2.67 11.15
C VAL A 108 -2.41 -2.68 12.05
N VAL A 109 -2.84 -1.50 12.47
CA VAL A 109 -4.05 -1.31 13.29
C VAL A 109 -5.28 -1.01 12.44
N ARG A 110 -5.08 -0.51 11.22
CA ARG A 110 -6.17 -0.18 10.30
C ARG A 110 -5.67 -0.16 8.85
N ILE A 111 -6.55 -0.59 7.94
CA ILE A 111 -6.40 -0.37 6.51
C ILE A 111 -7.29 0.80 6.12
N ALA A 112 -6.80 1.68 5.25
CA ALA A 112 -7.54 2.78 4.67
C ALA A 112 -7.48 2.70 3.13
N TYR A 113 -8.62 2.84 2.49
CA TYR A 113 -8.76 2.85 1.04
C TYR A 113 -9.09 4.27 0.58
N MET A 114 -8.20 4.87 -0.19
CA MET A 114 -8.37 6.21 -0.73
C MET A 114 -8.68 6.11 -2.23
N THR A 115 -9.97 6.27 -2.59
CA THR A 115 -10.45 6.09 -3.98
C THR A 115 -9.85 4.84 -4.64
N ALA A 116 -9.87 3.72 -3.91
CA ALA A 116 -9.09 2.54 -4.23
C ALA A 116 -9.93 1.41 -4.82
N LEU A 117 -9.25 0.53 -5.56
CA LEU A 117 -9.80 -0.74 -6.00
C LEU A 117 -9.74 -1.73 -4.82
N VAL A 118 -10.88 -2.33 -4.52
CA VAL A 118 -11.00 -3.34 -3.45
C VAL A 118 -11.73 -4.56 -4.04
N PRO A 119 -11.02 -5.46 -4.73
CA PRO A 119 -11.63 -6.65 -5.32
C PRO A 119 -12.12 -7.61 -4.22
N ALA A 120 -13.18 -8.35 -4.53
CA ALA A 120 -13.58 -9.46 -3.69
C ALA A 120 -12.55 -10.60 -3.77
N MET A 121 -12.61 -11.51 -2.81
CA MET A 121 -11.69 -12.65 -2.80
C MET A 121 -11.83 -13.49 -4.08
N GLY A 122 -10.71 -13.74 -4.75
CA GLY A 122 -10.66 -14.48 -6.00
C GLY A 122 -10.93 -13.66 -7.26
N GLU A 123 -11.23 -12.37 -7.13
CA GLU A 123 -11.36 -11.46 -8.26
C GLU A 123 -10.01 -10.87 -8.66
N ASN A 124 -9.87 -10.57 -9.95
CA ASN A 124 -8.71 -9.86 -10.47
C ASN A 124 -8.92 -8.33 -10.41
N ALA A 125 -7.87 -7.56 -10.67
CA ALA A 125 -7.91 -6.11 -10.65
C ALA A 125 -8.90 -5.51 -11.66
N LEU A 126 -9.14 -6.18 -12.80
CA LEU A 126 -10.04 -5.70 -13.85
C LEU A 126 -11.52 -5.78 -13.45
N ALA A 127 -11.88 -6.70 -12.57
CA ALA A 127 -13.25 -6.80 -12.06
C ALA A 127 -13.72 -5.50 -11.40
N GLY A 128 -12.82 -4.81 -10.69
CA GLY A 128 -13.09 -3.50 -10.09
C GLY A 128 -13.23 -2.35 -11.09
N LEU A 129 -12.91 -2.57 -12.36
CA LEU A 129 -13.01 -1.58 -13.45
C LEU A 129 -14.21 -1.83 -14.38
N GLU A 130 -15.00 -2.85 -14.13
CA GLU A 130 -16.23 -3.10 -14.91
C GLU A 130 -17.16 -1.88 -14.86
N GLY A 131 -17.57 -1.42 -16.03
CA GLY A 131 -18.42 -0.23 -16.17
C GLY A 131 -17.69 1.11 -16.15
N CYS A 132 -16.38 1.14 -15.98
CA CYS A 132 -15.60 2.37 -16.17
C CYS A 132 -15.55 2.76 -17.66
N PRO A 133 -15.60 4.07 -17.98
CA PRO A 133 -15.44 4.52 -19.35
C PRO A 133 -14.11 4.03 -19.93
N THR A 134 -14.14 3.49 -21.14
CA THR A 134 -12.95 3.08 -21.89
C THR A 134 -12.32 4.29 -22.58
N GLY A 135 -11.00 4.25 -22.83
CA GLY A 135 -10.29 5.28 -23.60
C GLY A 135 -9.36 6.19 -22.78
N TYR A 136 -9.21 5.92 -21.47
CA TYR A 136 -8.24 6.61 -20.62
C TYR A 136 -6.90 5.87 -20.45
N THR A 137 -6.83 4.63 -20.92
CA THR A 137 -5.64 3.80 -20.86
C THR A 137 -5.37 3.19 -22.23
N GLU A 138 -4.12 3.22 -22.64
CA GLU A 138 -3.64 2.41 -23.75
C GLU A 138 -2.96 1.17 -23.16
N THR A 139 -3.38 -0.01 -23.60
CA THR A 139 -2.74 -1.28 -23.27
C THR A 139 -2.05 -1.82 -24.51
N ASP A 140 -0.79 -2.20 -24.38
CA ASP A 140 -0.12 -2.99 -25.38
C ASP A 140 -0.44 -4.49 -25.21
N GLU A 141 0.00 -5.32 -26.15
CA GLU A 141 -0.28 -6.76 -26.14
C GLU A 141 0.37 -7.52 -24.96
N VAL A 142 1.13 -6.84 -24.11
CA VAL A 142 1.91 -7.40 -23.00
C VAL A 142 1.40 -6.93 -21.63
N GLY A 143 0.47 -5.98 -21.60
CA GLY A 143 0.05 -5.25 -20.40
C GLY A 143 -1.14 -5.82 -19.64
#